data_bd6dc4326110e76da23149e04e88c8b1
#
_entry.id   bd6dc4326110e76da23149e04e88c8b1
#
_cell.length_a   1.000
_cell.length_b   1.000
_cell.length_c   1.000
_cell.angle_alpha   90.00
_cell.angle_beta   90.00
_cell.angle_gamma   90.00
#
_symmetry.space_group_name_H-M   'P 1'
#
loop_
_entity.id
_entity.type
_entity.pdbx_description
1 polymer ?
#
loop_
_entity_poly.entity_id
_entity_poly.type
_entity_poly.pdbx_seq_one_letter_code
_entity_poly.pdbx_strand_id
1 'polypeptide(L)'
;MFLLILLSFQDRVYVPNSNKLPSWELGLELFRDNVAWSQKYPIHRNLYGTLLTQIQIEREGAVISRSAVKSCIDMLFNLSYPMPHVAFSQRPSLYLQEFEPAFLHTSVEFYRAEAEHMLERGDAAQYLRHVERRFLEEEERV
;
A
#
# COMPACT_ATOMS: atom_id res chain seq x y z
N MET A 1 20.11 -24.09 6.16
CA MET A 1 21.28 -23.90 5.27
C MET A 1 21.17 -24.70 3.98
N PHE A 2 20.91 -25.99 4.00
CA PHE A 2 20.77 -26.86 2.80
C PHE A 2 19.66 -26.41 1.83
N LEU A 3 18.48 -26.06 2.34
CA LEU A 3 17.34 -25.59 1.53
C LEU A 3 17.66 -24.31 0.76
N LEU A 4 18.35 -23.35 1.39
CA LEU A 4 18.75 -22.09 0.73
C LEU A 4 19.75 -22.34 -0.41
N ILE A 5 20.66 -23.29 -0.26
CA ILE A 5 21.62 -23.69 -1.30
C ILE A 5 20.85 -24.32 -2.48
N LEU A 6 19.88 -25.18 -2.20
CA LEU A 6 19.06 -25.85 -3.21
C LEU A 6 18.22 -24.84 -4.02
N LEU A 7 17.56 -23.91 -3.35
CA LEU A 7 16.78 -22.84 -3.98
C LEU A 7 17.67 -21.91 -4.82
N SER A 8 18.85 -21.56 -4.30
CA SER A 8 19.82 -20.74 -5.04
C SER A 8 20.35 -21.47 -6.29
N PHE A 9 20.57 -22.77 -6.23
CA PHE A 9 20.96 -23.57 -7.39
C PHE A 9 19.83 -23.64 -8.42
N GLN A 10 18.59 -23.84 -7.96
CA GLN A 10 17.41 -23.86 -8.81
C GLN A 10 17.25 -22.54 -9.57
N ASP A 11 17.36 -21.40 -8.88
CA ASP A 11 17.22 -20.07 -9.50
C ASP A 11 18.34 -19.76 -10.50
N ARG A 12 19.57 -20.24 -10.27
CA ARG A 12 20.70 -19.98 -11.15
C ARG A 12 20.79 -20.89 -12.38
N VAL A 13 20.32 -22.10 -12.28
CA VAL A 13 20.52 -23.13 -13.32
C VAL A 13 19.21 -23.51 -14.00
N TYR A 14 18.18 -23.82 -13.24
CA TYR A 14 16.91 -24.32 -13.80
C TYR A 14 16.01 -23.19 -14.33
N VAL A 15 15.83 -22.13 -13.56
CA VAL A 15 14.92 -21.03 -13.89
C VAL A 15 15.26 -20.37 -15.23
N PRO A 16 16.52 -19.99 -15.55
CA PRO A 16 16.85 -19.36 -16.82
C PRO A 16 16.56 -20.25 -18.05
N ASN A 17 16.62 -21.58 -17.85
CA ASN A 17 16.43 -22.55 -18.93
C ASN A 17 14.97 -23.04 -19.08
N SER A 18 14.10 -22.72 -18.12
CA SER A 18 12.74 -23.29 -18.06
C SER A 18 11.61 -22.28 -18.25
N ASN A 19 11.92 -21.01 -18.46
CA ASN A 19 10.96 -19.90 -18.56
C ASN A 19 10.00 -19.88 -17.35
N LYS A 20 10.51 -20.16 -16.17
CA LYS A 20 9.79 -20.14 -14.90
C LYS A 20 10.17 -18.89 -14.09
N LEU A 21 9.33 -18.52 -13.13
CA LEU A 21 9.65 -17.45 -12.19
C LEU A 21 10.75 -17.88 -11.21
N PRO A 22 11.65 -16.97 -10.82
CA PRO A 22 12.54 -17.16 -9.70
C PRO A 22 11.77 -17.53 -8.42
N SER A 23 12.42 -18.31 -7.54
CA SER A 23 11.78 -18.79 -6.31
C SER A 23 11.19 -17.66 -5.45
N TRP A 24 11.84 -16.51 -5.41
CA TRP A 24 11.35 -15.33 -4.69
C TRP A 24 10.06 -14.79 -5.30
N GLU A 25 10.05 -14.55 -6.61
CA GLU A 25 8.87 -14.03 -7.32
C GLU A 25 7.69 -14.99 -7.24
N LEU A 26 7.94 -16.29 -7.39
CA LEU A 26 6.94 -17.34 -7.18
C LEU A 26 6.39 -17.32 -5.75
N GLY A 27 7.27 -17.14 -4.75
CA GLY A 27 6.87 -17.01 -3.34
C GLY A 27 5.92 -15.84 -3.12
N LEU A 28 6.20 -14.68 -3.72
CA LEU A 28 5.33 -13.50 -3.65
C LEU A 28 3.97 -13.74 -4.32
N GLU A 29 3.95 -14.41 -5.48
CA GLU A 29 2.69 -14.78 -6.15
C GLU A 29 1.84 -15.73 -5.29
N LEU A 30 2.46 -16.77 -4.74
CA LEU A 30 1.77 -17.73 -3.86
C LEU A 30 1.24 -17.06 -2.59
N PHE A 31 2.02 -16.15 -1.98
CA PHE A 31 1.56 -15.37 -0.82
C PHE A 31 0.38 -14.47 -1.19
N ARG A 32 0.47 -13.74 -2.30
CA ARG A 32 -0.64 -12.91 -2.80
C ARG A 32 -1.90 -13.73 -2.97
N ASP A 33 -1.83 -14.85 -3.71
CA ASP A 33 -3.01 -15.59 -4.14
C ASP A 33 -3.64 -16.41 -3.00
N ASN A 34 -2.84 -16.92 -2.06
CA ASN A 34 -3.33 -17.78 -0.99
C ASN A 34 -3.53 -17.07 0.35
N VAL A 35 -2.82 -15.97 0.59
CA VAL A 35 -2.90 -15.22 1.84
C VAL A 35 -3.61 -13.89 1.62
N ALA A 36 -3.00 -12.98 0.85
CA ALA A 36 -3.54 -11.63 0.67
C ALA A 36 -4.93 -11.66 0.01
N TRP A 37 -5.10 -12.39 -1.09
CA TRP A 37 -6.36 -12.57 -1.82
C TRP A 37 -7.07 -13.90 -1.55
N SER A 38 -6.92 -14.41 -0.34
CA SER A 38 -7.62 -15.63 0.04
C SER A 38 -9.13 -15.51 -0.17
N GLN A 39 -9.71 -16.46 -0.90
CA GLN A 39 -11.16 -16.53 -1.09
C GLN A 39 -11.90 -16.85 0.22
N LYS A 40 -11.24 -17.53 1.14
CA LYS A 40 -11.81 -17.92 2.43
C LYS A 40 -11.84 -16.77 3.43
N TYR A 41 -10.86 -15.89 3.38
CA TYR A 41 -10.71 -14.78 4.31
C TYR A 41 -10.48 -13.48 3.52
N PRO A 42 -11.32 -12.45 3.69
CA PRO A 42 -11.19 -11.18 2.95
C PRO A 42 -10.07 -10.29 3.52
N ILE A 43 -8.84 -10.82 3.59
CA ILE A 43 -7.70 -10.17 4.25
C ILE A 43 -7.38 -8.84 3.56
N HIS A 44 -7.27 -8.81 2.23
CA HIS A 44 -6.95 -7.59 1.49
C HIS A 44 -7.98 -6.47 1.72
N ARG A 45 -9.27 -6.79 1.67
CA ARG A 45 -10.33 -5.80 1.89
C ARG A 45 -10.30 -5.23 3.31
N ASN A 46 -10.11 -6.10 4.31
CA ASN A 46 -10.01 -5.68 5.71
C ASN A 46 -8.73 -4.87 5.94
N LEU A 47 -7.61 -5.27 5.31
CA LEU A 47 -6.35 -4.55 5.39
C LEU A 47 -6.47 -3.12 4.84
N TYR A 48 -7.03 -2.96 3.64
CA TYR A 48 -7.19 -1.63 3.03
C TYR A 48 -8.08 -0.73 3.90
N GLY A 49 -9.23 -1.22 4.34
CA GLY A 49 -10.12 -0.49 5.23
C GLY A 49 -9.43 -0.09 6.54
N THR A 50 -8.66 -1.01 7.14
CA THR A 50 -7.91 -0.73 8.37
C THR A 50 -6.83 0.32 8.15
N LEU A 51 -6.05 0.23 7.07
CA LEU A 51 -5.00 1.21 6.75
C LEU A 51 -5.59 2.61 6.54
N LEU A 52 -6.65 2.72 5.74
CA LEU A 52 -7.33 4.01 5.52
C LEU A 52 -7.88 4.59 6.83
N THR A 53 -8.48 3.76 7.68
CA THR A 53 -8.97 4.16 8.99
C THR A 53 -7.83 4.64 9.89
N GLN A 54 -6.69 3.94 9.93
CA GLN A 54 -5.54 4.36 10.74
C GLN A 54 -4.99 5.72 10.29
N ILE A 55 -4.87 5.94 8.98
CA ILE A 55 -4.43 7.22 8.42
C ILE A 55 -5.39 8.35 8.79
N GLN A 56 -6.71 8.11 8.70
CA GLN A 56 -7.71 9.09 9.08
C GLN A 56 -7.64 9.44 10.57
N ILE A 57 -7.56 8.45 11.45
CA ILE A 57 -7.44 8.63 12.90
C ILE A 57 -6.18 9.45 13.24
N GLU A 58 -5.08 9.22 12.53
CA GLU A 58 -3.87 10.01 12.70
C GLU A 58 -4.05 11.47 12.25
N ARG A 59 -4.74 11.71 11.13
CA ARG A 59 -5.09 13.07 10.66
C ARG A 59 -5.96 13.82 11.67
N GLU A 60 -6.75 13.10 12.43
CA GLU A 60 -7.58 13.63 13.53
C GLU A 60 -6.77 13.87 14.83
N GLY A 61 -5.47 13.55 14.84
CA GLY A 61 -4.55 13.82 15.93
C GLY A 61 -4.30 12.66 16.89
N ALA A 62 -4.80 11.46 16.60
CA ALA A 62 -4.52 10.29 17.41
C ALA A 62 -3.15 9.67 17.10
N VAL A 63 -2.56 8.99 18.08
CA VAL A 63 -1.30 8.27 17.92
C VAL A 63 -1.55 6.88 17.35
N ILE A 64 -0.91 6.56 16.24
CA ILE A 64 -0.99 5.24 15.59
C ILE A 64 0.39 4.56 15.54
N SER A 65 0.41 3.27 15.20
CA SER A 65 1.66 2.56 14.90
C SER A 65 2.09 2.81 13.46
N ARG A 66 2.80 3.93 13.19
CA ARG A 66 3.33 4.26 11.86
C ARG A 66 4.18 3.14 11.26
N SER A 67 4.99 2.45 12.09
CA SER A 67 5.82 1.33 11.63
C SER A 67 4.98 0.16 11.11
N ALA A 68 3.85 -0.14 11.74
CA ALA A 68 2.95 -1.20 11.27
C ALA A 68 2.27 -0.81 9.96
N VAL A 69 1.77 0.44 9.85
CA VAL A 69 1.19 0.97 8.62
C VAL A 69 2.21 0.92 7.48
N LYS A 70 3.44 1.42 7.71
CA LYS A 70 4.52 1.40 6.72
C LYS A 70 4.83 -0.03 6.26
N SER A 71 4.97 -0.98 7.18
CA SER A 71 5.26 -2.37 6.82
C SER A 71 4.16 -3.00 5.95
N CYS A 72 2.90 -2.66 6.20
CA CYS A 72 1.79 -3.12 5.36
C CYS A 72 1.83 -2.46 3.96
N ILE A 73 2.14 -1.18 3.87
CA ILE A 73 2.31 -0.46 2.60
C ILE A 73 3.49 -1.04 1.82
N ASP A 74 4.65 -1.26 2.45
CA ASP A 74 5.83 -1.89 1.83
C ASP A 74 5.50 -3.29 1.30
N MET A 75 4.69 -4.07 2.02
CA MET A 75 4.19 -5.36 1.54
C MET A 75 3.35 -5.19 0.27
N LEU A 76 2.42 -4.24 0.23
CA LEU A 76 1.57 -3.97 -0.95
C LEU A 76 2.39 -3.51 -2.16
N PHE A 77 3.49 -2.78 -1.94
CA PHE A 77 4.44 -2.42 -3.01
C PHE A 77 5.18 -3.62 -3.58
N ASN A 78 5.53 -4.59 -2.73
CA ASN A 78 6.24 -5.80 -3.16
C ASN A 78 5.35 -6.84 -3.83
N LEU A 79 4.04 -6.79 -3.63
CA LEU A 79 3.09 -7.71 -4.26
C LEU A 79 2.64 -7.17 -5.62
N SER A 80 2.93 -7.91 -6.68
CA SER A 80 2.52 -7.55 -8.03
C SER A 80 1.05 -7.85 -8.30
N TYR A 81 0.38 -6.95 -9.01
CA TYR A 81 -0.97 -7.22 -9.53
C TYR A 81 -0.92 -8.33 -10.59
N PRO A 82 -1.84 -9.31 -10.58
CA PRO A 82 -1.82 -10.39 -11.55
C PRO A 82 -2.20 -9.88 -12.93
N MET A 83 -1.25 -9.94 -13.86
CA MET A 83 -1.47 -9.59 -15.26
C MET A 83 -1.00 -10.76 -16.12
N PRO A 84 -1.91 -11.52 -16.73
CA PRO A 84 -1.56 -12.58 -17.69
C PRO A 84 -0.71 -12.00 -18.81
N HIS A 85 0.32 -12.73 -19.22
CA HIS A 85 1.21 -12.38 -20.35
C HIS A 85 2.11 -11.14 -20.13
N VAL A 86 2.15 -10.56 -18.92
CA VAL A 86 3.08 -9.48 -18.58
C VAL A 86 4.19 -10.04 -17.68
N ALA A 87 5.44 -9.72 -18.01
CA ALA A 87 6.58 -10.13 -17.19
C ALA A 87 6.43 -9.58 -15.75
N PHE A 88 6.83 -10.36 -14.74
CA PHE A 88 6.68 -10.01 -13.33
C PHE A 88 7.24 -8.60 -13.01
N SER A 89 8.43 -8.29 -13.52
CA SER A 89 9.09 -6.99 -13.34
C SER A 89 8.37 -5.78 -13.97
N GLN A 90 7.41 -6.03 -14.85
CA GLN A 90 6.63 -4.98 -15.52
C GLN A 90 5.21 -4.84 -14.96
N ARG A 91 4.83 -5.69 -14.02
CA ARG A 91 3.51 -5.63 -13.40
C ARG A 91 3.47 -4.52 -12.36
N PRO A 92 2.40 -3.72 -12.32
CA PRO A 92 2.22 -2.75 -11.24
C PRO A 92 2.04 -3.47 -9.90
N SER A 93 2.35 -2.79 -8.81
CA SER A 93 2.11 -3.31 -7.47
C SER A 93 0.63 -3.27 -7.10
N LEU A 94 0.23 -4.05 -6.09
CA LEU A 94 -1.11 -3.97 -5.50
C LEU A 94 -1.37 -2.58 -4.91
N TYR A 95 -0.33 -1.93 -4.39
CA TYR A 95 -0.42 -0.57 -3.91
C TYR A 95 -0.96 0.36 -4.98
N LEU A 96 -0.31 0.42 -6.16
CA LEU A 96 -0.69 1.32 -7.25
C LEU A 96 -2.07 1.02 -7.85
N GLN A 97 -2.46 -0.26 -7.91
CA GLN A 97 -3.70 -0.65 -8.58
C GLN A 97 -4.94 -0.59 -7.69
N GLU A 98 -4.79 -0.87 -6.42
CA GLU A 98 -5.95 -1.02 -5.52
C GLU A 98 -5.94 -0.04 -4.35
N PHE A 99 -4.80 0.12 -3.67
CA PHE A 99 -4.76 0.93 -2.46
C PHE A 99 -4.67 2.44 -2.75
N GLU A 100 -3.77 2.86 -3.62
CA GLU A 100 -3.53 4.28 -3.91
C GLU A 100 -4.79 5.01 -4.41
N PRO A 101 -5.59 4.46 -5.36
CA PRO A 101 -6.83 5.13 -5.78
C PRO A 101 -7.82 5.33 -4.63
N ALA A 102 -7.96 4.34 -3.75
CA ALA A 102 -8.83 4.45 -2.58
C ALA A 102 -8.29 5.46 -1.56
N PHE A 103 -6.98 5.47 -1.33
CA PHE A 103 -6.30 6.43 -0.45
C PHE A 103 -6.45 7.86 -0.95
N LEU A 104 -6.24 8.10 -2.24
CA LEU A 104 -6.42 9.44 -2.83
C LEU A 104 -7.87 9.91 -2.75
N HIS A 105 -8.83 9.01 -3.01
CA HIS A 105 -10.26 9.34 -2.91
C HIS A 105 -10.65 9.74 -1.48
N THR A 106 -10.31 8.94 -0.49
CA THR A 106 -10.61 9.25 0.92
C THR A 106 -9.88 10.50 1.41
N SER A 107 -8.68 10.76 0.90
CA SER A 107 -7.92 11.98 1.21
C SER A 107 -8.60 13.24 0.66
N VAL A 108 -9.08 13.17 -0.57
CA VAL A 108 -9.84 14.29 -1.19
C VAL A 108 -11.11 14.58 -0.39
N GLU A 109 -11.86 13.56 0.02
CA GLU A 109 -13.07 13.75 0.81
C GLU A 109 -12.78 14.34 2.19
N PHE A 110 -11.75 13.84 2.87
CA PHE A 110 -11.33 14.37 4.17
C PHE A 110 -10.99 15.86 4.10
N TYR A 111 -10.10 16.26 3.17
CA TYR A 111 -9.67 17.65 3.07
C TYR A 111 -10.74 18.57 2.51
N ARG A 112 -11.64 18.08 1.67
CA ARG A 112 -12.80 18.84 1.22
C ARG A 112 -13.72 19.19 2.38
N ALA A 113 -14.09 18.23 3.20
CA ALA A 113 -14.95 18.46 4.36
C ALA A 113 -14.31 19.43 5.37
N GLU A 114 -13.00 19.29 5.60
CA GLU A 114 -12.25 20.17 6.48
C GLU A 114 -12.19 21.62 5.93
N ALA A 115 -11.93 21.76 4.62
CA ALA A 115 -11.89 23.05 3.95
C ALA A 115 -13.26 23.76 3.98
N GLU A 116 -14.35 23.06 3.69
CA GLU A 116 -15.72 23.60 3.75
C GLU A 116 -16.02 24.13 5.17
N HIS A 117 -15.72 23.34 6.20
CA HIS A 117 -15.92 23.75 7.58
C HIS A 117 -15.10 25.00 7.97
N MET A 118 -13.88 25.12 7.47
CA MET A 118 -13.03 26.30 7.74
C MET A 118 -13.51 27.54 6.99
N LEU A 119 -13.99 27.38 5.75
CA LEU A 119 -14.49 28.49 4.94
C LEU A 119 -15.81 29.09 5.49
N GLU A 120 -16.65 28.26 6.11
CA GLU A 120 -17.88 28.73 6.78
C GLU A 120 -17.60 29.74 7.90
N ARG A 121 -16.41 29.66 8.52
CA ARG A 121 -15.97 30.59 9.58
C ARG A 121 -15.48 31.94 9.07
N GLY A 122 -15.26 32.09 7.75
CA GLY A 122 -15.00 33.36 7.07
C GLY A 122 -13.62 34.00 7.32
N ASP A 123 -12.69 33.34 7.99
CA ASP A 123 -11.32 33.84 8.22
C ASP A 123 -10.32 33.23 7.21
N ALA A 124 -10.05 33.95 6.13
CA ALA A 124 -9.15 33.54 5.07
C ALA A 124 -7.70 33.36 5.58
N ALA A 125 -7.24 34.17 6.54
CA ALA A 125 -5.88 34.07 7.07
C ALA A 125 -5.72 32.81 7.94
N GLN A 126 -6.74 32.44 8.68
CA GLN A 126 -6.77 31.21 9.47
C GLN A 126 -6.82 29.98 8.56
N TYR A 127 -7.61 30.05 7.48
CA TYR A 127 -7.69 28.99 6.49
C TYR A 127 -6.32 28.70 5.84
N LEU A 128 -5.63 29.74 5.37
CA LEU A 128 -4.30 29.57 4.73
C LEU A 128 -3.27 28.97 5.67
N ARG A 129 -3.21 29.43 6.94
CA ARG A 129 -2.33 28.83 7.94
C ARG A 129 -2.66 27.38 8.24
N HIS A 130 -3.92 27.03 8.23
CA HIS A 130 -4.37 25.65 8.42
C HIS A 130 -3.93 24.77 7.26
N VAL A 131 -4.11 25.21 6.02
CA VAL A 131 -3.67 24.48 4.82
C VAL A 131 -2.15 24.27 4.83
N GLU A 132 -1.37 25.31 5.15
CA GLU A 132 0.09 25.20 5.25
C GLU A 132 0.52 24.15 6.29
N ARG A 133 -0.10 24.17 7.47
CA ARG A 133 0.14 23.15 8.50
C ARG A 133 -0.18 21.75 8.01
N ARG A 134 -1.32 21.55 7.31
CA ARG A 134 -1.72 20.26 6.77
C ARG A 134 -0.71 19.71 5.76
N PHE A 135 -0.14 20.55 4.91
CA PHE A 135 0.93 20.13 4.00
C PHE A 135 2.17 19.64 4.76
N LEU A 136 2.61 20.35 5.78
CA LEU A 136 3.74 19.90 6.61
C LEU A 136 3.45 18.57 7.32
N GLU A 137 2.24 18.39 7.86
CA GLU A 137 1.82 17.13 8.49
C GLU A 137 1.82 15.94 7.49
N GLU A 138 1.41 16.15 6.24
CA GLU A 138 1.46 15.10 5.21
C GLU A 138 2.90 14.78 4.78
N GLU A 139 3.79 15.79 4.66
CA GLU A 139 5.22 15.56 4.39
C GLU A 139 5.89 14.72 5.49
N GLU A 140 5.54 14.93 6.76
CA GLU A 140 6.08 14.14 7.87
C GLU A 140 5.55 12.69 7.93
N ARG A 141 4.46 12.39 7.20
CA ARG A 141 3.86 11.04 7.14
C ARG A 141 4.57 10.12 6.15
N VAL A 142 5.20 10.67 5.15
CA VAL A 142 5.92 9.92 4.11
C VAL A 142 7.25 9.40 4.64
#